data_1bef6e618ef36ec7c154935f31426bea
#
_entry.id   1bef6e618ef36ec7c154935f31426bea
#
_cell.length_a   1.000
_cell.length_b   1.000
_cell.length_c   1.000
_cell.angle_alpha   90.00
_cell.angle_beta   90.00
_cell.angle_gamma   90.00
#
_symmetry.space_group_name_H-M   'P 1'
#
loop_
_entity.id
_entity.type
_entity.pdbx_description
1 polymer ?
#
loop_
_entity_poly.entity_id
_entity_poly.type
_entity_poly.pdbx_seq_one_letter_code
_entity_poly.pdbx_strand_id
1 'polypeptide(L)'
;MVSNKQLIENYLATTDKSKIGRFLADDVEWVEWGDGVPASGAITRGKEAHVKNYGDDQLRSEIHRLTEENNVVVVEGTAHVTKKDGSSLSVRFVNIFEIEDGKIQRKSSFGALLKK
;
A
#
# COMPACT_ATOMS: atom_id res chain seq x y z
N MET A 1 21.29 7.38 -5.46
CA MET A 1 20.45 6.20 -5.16
C MET A 1 19.61 6.48 -3.93
N VAL A 2 18.31 6.31 -4.01
CA VAL A 2 17.43 6.53 -2.86
C VAL A 2 17.45 5.30 -1.94
N SER A 3 17.26 5.54 -0.63
CA SER A 3 17.11 4.45 0.34
C SER A 3 15.77 3.77 0.14
N ASN A 4 15.60 2.57 0.71
CA ASN A 4 14.33 1.87 0.67
C ASN A 4 13.23 2.68 1.36
N LYS A 5 13.57 3.36 2.46
CA LYS A 5 12.64 4.25 3.16
C LYS A 5 12.17 5.38 2.24
N GLN A 6 13.10 6.03 1.54
CA GLN A 6 12.77 7.11 0.61
C GLN A 6 11.93 6.60 -0.56
N LEU A 7 12.24 5.40 -1.06
CA LEU A 7 11.44 4.77 -2.12
C LEU A 7 9.98 4.65 -1.70
N ILE A 8 9.74 4.17 -0.47
CA ILE A 8 8.37 4.01 0.03
C ILE A 8 7.71 5.36 0.28
N GLU A 9 8.45 6.34 0.81
CA GLU A 9 7.90 7.69 0.98
C GLU A 9 7.46 8.27 -0.37
N ASN A 10 8.26 8.10 -1.41
CA ASN A 10 7.93 8.55 -2.76
C ASN A 10 6.70 7.82 -3.32
N TYR A 11 6.63 6.50 -3.09
CA TYR A 11 5.48 5.69 -3.51
C TYR A 11 4.19 6.18 -2.84
N LEU A 12 4.23 6.39 -1.53
CA LEU A 12 3.06 6.84 -0.76
C LEU A 12 2.61 8.25 -1.13
N ALA A 13 3.55 9.10 -1.55
CA ALA A 13 3.24 10.47 -1.97
C ALA A 13 2.69 10.56 -3.39
N THR A 14 2.79 9.48 -4.17
CA THR A 14 2.36 9.47 -5.57
C THR A 14 0.87 9.22 -5.67
N THR A 15 0.15 10.18 -6.23
CA THR A 15 -1.31 10.08 -6.44
C THR A 15 -1.68 9.79 -7.88
N ASP A 16 -0.76 10.01 -8.80
CA ASP A 16 -0.96 9.78 -10.22
C ASP A 16 -0.81 8.29 -10.53
N LYS A 17 -1.92 7.65 -10.85
CA LYS A 17 -1.98 6.22 -11.17
C LYS A 17 -1.00 5.81 -12.27
N SER A 18 -0.77 6.68 -13.24
CA SER A 18 0.15 6.39 -14.35
C SER A 18 1.61 6.29 -13.91
N LYS A 19 1.94 6.80 -12.73
CA LYS A 19 3.31 6.83 -12.22
C LYS A 19 3.60 5.76 -11.17
N ILE A 20 2.57 5.09 -10.67
CA ILE A 20 2.71 4.10 -9.59
C ILE A 20 3.56 2.91 -10.03
N GLY A 21 3.40 2.46 -11.26
CA GLY A 21 4.08 1.25 -11.76
C GLY A 21 5.60 1.32 -11.71
N ARG A 22 6.17 2.52 -11.73
CA ARG A 22 7.64 2.67 -11.71
C ARG A 22 8.29 2.25 -10.39
N PHE A 23 7.49 2.15 -9.33
CA PHE A 23 7.97 1.71 -8.00
C PHE A 23 7.87 0.20 -7.82
N LEU A 24 7.21 -0.50 -8.74
CA LEU A 24 6.81 -1.90 -8.58
C LEU A 24 7.65 -2.82 -9.45
N ALA A 25 8.01 -3.99 -8.90
CA ALA A 25 8.55 -5.07 -9.71
C ALA A 25 7.45 -5.61 -10.63
N ASP A 26 7.83 -6.15 -11.79
CA ASP A 26 6.86 -6.66 -12.75
C ASP A 26 5.97 -7.76 -12.18
N ASP A 27 6.52 -8.58 -11.29
CA ASP A 27 5.85 -9.71 -10.64
C ASP A 27 5.46 -9.39 -9.19
N VAL A 28 5.26 -8.13 -8.86
CA VAL A 28 4.90 -7.69 -7.51
C VAL A 28 3.67 -8.44 -6.99
N GLU A 29 3.71 -8.80 -5.71
CA GLU A 29 2.55 -9.37 -5.01
C GLU A 29 2.01 -8.40 -3.98
N TRP A 30 0.71 -8.27 -3.95
CA TRP A 30 0.01 -7.54 -2.90
C TRP A 30 -0.89 -8.52 -2.17
N VAL A 31 -0.68 -8.68 -0.86
CA VAL A 31 -1.46 -9.58 -0.02
C VAL A 31 -2.24 -8.74 0.99
N GLU A 32 -3.56 -8.85 0.96
CA GLU A 32 -4.42 -8.18 1.93
C GLU A 32 -4.89 -9.17 2.99
N TRP A 33 -4.90 -8.72 4.22
CA TRP A 33 -5.36 -9.47 5.39
C TRP A 33 -6.48 -8.70 6.07
N GLY A 34 -7.43 -9.41 6.67
CA GLY A 34 -8.53 -8.81 7.38
C GLY A 34 -9.72 -9.74 7.45
N ASP A 35 -10.84 -9.23 7.94
CA ASP A 35 -12.07 -10.00 8.10
C ASP A 35 -12.58 -10.46 6.72
N GLY A 36 -12.97 -11.72 6.65
CA GLY A 36 -13.53 -12.28 5.42
C GLY A 36 -12.49 -12.70 4.37
N VAL A 37 -11.20 -12.56 4.69
CA VAL A 37 -10.11 -12.93 3.79
C VAL A 37 -9.73 -14.39 4.02
N PRO A 38 -9.37 -15.16 2.97
CA PRO A 38 -8.88 -16.54 3.15
C PRO A 38 -7.64 -16.59 4.06
N ALA A 39 -7.40 -17.72 4.69
CA ALA A 39 -6.26 -17.92 5.57
C ALA A 39 -4.92 -17.65 4.87
N SER A 40 -4.87 -17.82 3.55
CA SER A 40 -3.69 -17.52 2.74
C SER A 40 -3.52 -16.05 2.38
N GLY A 41 -4.51 -15.20 2.74
CA GLY A 41 -4.57 -13.81 2.33
C GLY A 41 -5.25 -13.63 0.97
N ALA A 42 -5.70 -12.42 0.70
CA ALA A 42 -6.23 -12.06 -0.61
C ALA A 42 -5.07 -11.54 -1.47
N ILE A 43 -4.66 -12.31 -2.46
CA ILE A 43 -3.44 -12.06 -3.23
C ILE A 43 -3.77 -11.46 -4.59
N THR A 44 -3.12 -10.33 -4.91
CA THR A 44 -3.11 -9.72 -6.24
C THR A 44 -1.69 -9.81 -6.78
N ARG A 45 -1.51 -10.36 -7.97
CA ARG A 45 -0.19 -10.54 -8.57
C ARG A 45 -0.05 -9.73 -9.83
N GLY A 46 1.16 -9.19 -10.02
CA GLY A 46 1.54 -8.48 -11.22
C GLY A 46 1.36 -6.97 -11.11
N LYS A 47 2.27 -6.26 -11.74
CA LYS A 47 2.30 -4.80 -11.76
C LYS A 47 1.00 -4.21 -12.33
N GLU A 48 0.52 -4.74 -13.46
CA GLU A 48 -0.69 -4.22 -14.09
C GLU A 48 -1.91 -4.34 -13.18
N ALA A 49 -2.09 -5.49 -12.53
CA ALA A 49 -3.21 -5.70 -11.62
C ALA A 49 -3.14 -4.75 -10.42
N HIS A 50 -1.93 -4.53 -9.89
CA HIS A 50 -1.73 -3.60 -8.77
C HIS A 50 -2.10 -2.18 -9.19
N VAL A 51 -1.61 -1.72 -10.33
CA VAL A 51 -1.90 -0.37 -10.84
C VAL A 51 -3.39 -0.20 -11.11
N LYS A 52 -4.02 -1.20 -11.71
CA LYS A 52 -5.46 -1.17 -12.01
C LYS A 52 -6.29 -1.04 -10.74
N ASN A 53 -5.90 -1.72 -9.69
CA ASN A 53 -6.62 -1.71 -8.41
C ASN A 53 -6.20 -0.54 -7.51
N TYR A 54 -5.27 0.29 -7.94
CA TYR A 54 -4.85 1.46 -7.21
C TYR A 54 -5.92 2.54 -7.33
N GLY A 55 -6.73 2.58 -6.34
CA GLY A 55 -7.88 3.40 -6.02
C GLY A 55 -8.47 4.38 -7.01
N ASP A 56 -9.74 4.17 -7.33
CA ASP A 56 -10.60 5.20 -7.89
C ASP A 56 -11.16 6.12 -6.79
N ASP A 57 -11.01 5.73 -5.54
CA ASP A 57 -11.44 6.51 -4.38
C ASP A 57 -10.38 7.55 -4.03
N GLN A 58 -10.84 8.69 -3.52
CA GLN A 58 -9.91 9.69 -3.00
C GLN A 58 -9.33 9.18 -1.68
N LEU A 59 -8.02 9.21 -1.59
CA LEU A 59 -7.30 8.66 -0.45
C LEU A 59 -6.36 9.72 0.12
N ARG A 60 -6.46 9.96 1.44
CA ARG A 60 -5.53 10.78 2.19
C ARG A 60 -4.96 9.95 3.32
N SER A 61 -3.65 9.79 3.35
CA SER A 61 -2.98 8.97 4.36
C SER A 61 -2.23 9.84 5.35
N GLU A 62 -2.36 9.50 6.62
CA GLU A 62 -1.52 10.04 7.69
C GLU A 62 -0.54 8.96 8.08
N ILE A 63 0.76 9.24 7.94
CA ILE A 63 1.80 8.28 8.30
C ILE A 63 2.24 8.57 9.71
N HIS A 64 2.06 7.61 10.61
CA HIS A 64 2.42 7.75 12.02
C HIS A 64 3.84 7.30 12.29
N ARG A 65 4.28 6.25 11.62
CA ARG A 65 5.63 5.73 11.79
C ARG A 65 6.04 4.95 10.56
N LEU A 66 7.31 5.11 10.17
CA LEU A 66 7.89 4.39 9.06
C LEU A 66 9.21 3.80 9.54
N THR A 67 9.33 2.49 9.50
CA THR A 67 10.48 1.74 10.03
C THR A 67 11.12 0.94 8.91
N GLU A 68 12.43 1.04 8.80
CA GLU A 68 13.21 0.30 7.81
C GLU A 68 14.19 -0.63 8.51
N GLU A 69 14.22 -1.89 8.07
CA GLU A 69 15.24 -2.85 8.50
C GLU A 69 15.53 -3.80 7.34
N ASN A 70 16.80 -3.88 6.95
CA ASN A 70 17.22 -4.67 5.78
C ASN A 70 16.45 -4.19 4.54
N ASN A 71 15.79 -5.10 3.83
CA ASN A 71 15.01 -4.76 2.63
C ASN A 71 13.52 -4.68 2.92
N VAL A 72 13.16 -4.42 4.18
CA VAL A 72 11.76 -4.34 4.60
C VAL A 72 11.48 -2.96 5.14
N VAL A 73 10.37 -2.36 4.70
CA VAL A 73 9.88 -1.08 5.23
C VAL A 73 8.47 -1.31 5.75
N VAL A 74 8.25 -0.93 7.01
CA VAL A 74 6.94 -1.04 7.66
C VAL A 74 6.35 0.36 7.82
N VAL A 75 5.12 0.54 7.34
CA VAL A 75 4.40 1.81 7.42
C VAL A 75 3.17 1.63 8.31
N GLU A 76 3.07 2.47 9.33
CA GLU A 76 1.90 2.52 10.21
C GLU A 76 1.19 3.84 9.98
N GLY A 77 -0.11 3.79 9.76
CA GLY A 77 -0.84 5.02 9.46
C GLY A 77 -2.34 4.89 9.56
N THR A 78 -3.01 5.96 9.17
CA THR A 78 -4.46 6.02 9.05
C THR A 78 -4.79 6.54 7.65
N ALA A 79 -5.64 5.82 6.94
CA ALA A 79 -6.12 6.23 5.64
C ALA A 79 -7.54 6.76 5.78
N HIS A 80 -7.78 7.93 5.18
CA HIS A 80 -9.11 8.54 5.08
C HIS A 80 -9.55 8.41 3.63
N VAL A 81 -10.61 7.66 3.41
CA VAL A 81 -11.08 7.31 2.06
C VAL A 81 -12.42 8.00 1.81
N THR A 82 -12.52 8.74 0.71
CA THR A 82 -13.78 9.29 0.23
C THR A 82 -14.19 8.52 -1.01
N LYS A 83 -15.32 7.85 -0.93
CA LYS A 83 -15.83 7.02 -2.02
C LYS A 83 -16.55 7.87 -3.06
N LYS A 84 -16.79 7.29 -4.22
CA LYS A 84 -17.49 7.96 -5.33
C LYS A 84 -18.89 8.43 -4.97
N ASP A 85 -19.57 7.73 -4.05
CA ASP A 85 -20.91 8.10 -3.60
C ASP A 85 -20.90 9.22 -2.55
N GLY A 86 -19.73 9.76 -2.21
CA GLY A 86 -19.58 10.83 -1.23
C GLY A 86 -19.42 10.36 0.20
N SER A 87 -19.60 9.07 0.46
CA SER A 87 -19.37 8.53 1.80
C SER A 87 -17.88 8.46 2.10
N SER A 88 -17.54 8.49 3.39
CA SER A 88 -16.15 8.42 3.82
C SER A 88 -15.98 7.40 4.94
N LEU A 89 -14.76 6.85 5.00
CA LEU A 89 -14.39 5.95 6.08
C LEU A 89 -12.92 6.15 6.41
N SER A 90 -12.53 5.71 7.59
CA SER A 90 -11.13 5.76 8.03
C SER A 90 -10.68 4.36 8.40
N VAL A 91 -9.45 4.03 8.00
CA VAL A 91 -8.86 2.71 8.23
C VAL A 91 -7.50 2.91 8.88
N ARG A 92 -7.30 2.28 10.03
CA ARG A 92 -5.98 2.17 10.65
C ARG A 92 -5.26 1.02 9.95
N PHE A 93 -4.06 1.29 9.43
CA PHE A 93 -3.37 0.28 8.63
C PHE A 93 -1.92 0.09 9.04
N VAL A 94 -1.42 -1.10 8.71
CA VAL A 94 0.01 -1.42 8.72
C VAL A 94 0.30 -2.08 7.37
N ASN A 95 1.24 -1.52 6.64
CA ASN A 95 1.72 -2.08 5.38
C ASN A 95 3.18 -2.48 5.52
N ILE A 96 3.48 -3.69 5.08
CA ILE A 96 4.85 -4.21 5.09
C ILE A 96 5.30 -4.35 3.64
N PHE A 97 6.36 -3.62 3.29
CA PHE A 97 6.93 -3.63 1.94
C PHE A 97 8.23 -4.41 1.94
N GLU A 98 8.34 -5.37 1.04
CA GLU A 98 9.58 -6.08 0.77
C GLU A 98 10.15 -5.54 -0.53
N ILE A 99 11.39 -5.08 -0.50
CA ILE A 99 12.01 -4.36 -1.61
C ILE A 99 13.20 -5.17 -2.13
N GLU A 100 13.31 -5.26 -3.45
CA GLU A 100 14.41 -5.93 -4.12
C GLU A 100 14.81 -5.12 -5.34
N ASP A 101 16.11 -4.85 -5.47
CA ASP A 101 16.68 -4.09 -6.60
C ASP A 101 15.99 -2.74 -6.82
N GLY A 102 15.65 -2.03 -5.75
CA GLY A 102 15.04 -0.71 -5.83
C GLY A 102 13.57 -0.71 -6.26
N LYS A 103 12.91 -1.87 -6.21
CA LYS A 103 11.50 -2.01 -6.56
C LYS A 103 10.74 -2.72 -5.45
N ILE A 104 9.47 -2.38 -5.31
CA ILE A 104 8.58 -3.08 -4.38
C ILE A 104 8.27 -4.44 -4.95
N GLN A 105 8.69 -5.49 -4.26
CA GLN A 105 8.47 -6.88 -4.66
C GLN A 105 7.21 -7.45 -4.04
N ARG A 106 6.91 -7.06 -2.79
CA ARG A 106 5.74 -7.54 -2.08
C ARG A 106 5.23 -6.47 -1.13
N LYS A 107 3.92 -6.38 -1.03
CA LYS A 107 3.23 -5.51 -0.08
C LYS A 107 2.22 -6.35 0.68
N SER A 108 2.34 -6.36 2.02
CA SER A 108 1.35 -7.01 2.89
C SER A 108 0.59 -5.92 3.62
N SER A 109 -0.74 -5.92 3.49
CA SER A 109 -1.60 -4.87 4.04
C SER A 109 -2.53 -5.45 5.10
N PHE A 110 -2.53 -4.81 6.26
CA PHE A 110 -3.40 -5.13 7.39
C PHE A 110 -4.18 -3.88 7.75
N GLY A 111 -5.49 -3.98 7.86
CA GLY A 111 -6.30 -2.81 8.15
C GLY A 111 -7.45 -3.10 9.09
N ALA A 112 -7.83 -2.08 9.84
CA ALA A 112 -9.00 -2.12 10.71
C ALA A 112 -9.84 -0.88 10.48
N LEU A 113 -11.11 -1.08 10.19
CA LEU A 113 -12.06 0.01 10.00
C LEU A 113 -12.31 0.69 11.33
N LEU A 114 -12.17 2.02 11.34
CA LEU A 114 -12.40 2.80 12.55
C LEU A 114 -13.87 3.19 12.65
N LYS A 115 -14.43 2.99 13.83
CA LYS A 115 -15.78 3.47 14.13
C LYS A 115 -15.74 4.95 14.44
N LYS A 116 -16.75 5.64 13.98
CA LYS A 116 -16.93 7.04 14.33
C LYS A 116 -17.55 7.16 15.73
#